data_ffd8a74abb1800e421f28e93afed6ba9
#
_entry.id   ffd8a74abb1800e421f28e93afed6ba9
#
_cell.length_a   1.000
_cell.length_b   1.000
_cell.length_c   1.000
_cell.angle_alpha   90.00
_cell.angle_beta   90.00
_cell.angle_gamma   90.00
#
_symmetry.space_group_name_H-M   'P 1'
#
loop_
_entity.id
_entity.type
_entity.pdbx_description
1 polymer ?
#
loop_
_entity_poly.entity_id
_entity_poly.type
_entity_poly.pdbx_seq_one_letter_code
_entity_poly.pdbx_strand_id
1 'polypeptide(L)'
;MKKIIDLIAEELAEAFEKAGYDKAYAKVTLSNRPDLCEYQCNGAMAGAKSYRKAPIMIAEDVVALLKDSRCLSEVSAVKPGFINMKLKEEYVAEYLNQMEASEDLGLEKTKNPEMIIVDYGGPNVAKPLHVGHLRSAIIGESVKRISRKMGHKVLGDIHLGDWGYQMGLIITELKERKPELPYFDDAFEGEYPSEAPFTIGELEEIYPTASAKAKEDEAYRENALHATYLLQNGHKGYTAIWNHIMNVSVSDLKKNYANLNVDFDLWKGESDAQAYIPDMIERLKQDGYAHVDQGALVIDVQEETDTKEIPPCMIQKSDGASLYGTTDLATLVQREEDFHPDRVIYVVDKRQELHFVQVFRAAKKTGIVSEKMNLKFLGFGTMNGKDGKPFKTREGGVMRLENLIAEINEEMYRKIDENRTVEEAEAKETARIVGMAAIKYGDLSNQASKDYVFDVDRFTSFEGNTGPYILYTIVRIKSILNKYQAAGHSLEGLPVAGAQSESEKALMLEAVKYNEVMENAFEELAPHKICAYIYDLANAFNRFYHETKILAEEDETKQKSYIALLKVTKEVLESCIDVLGFEAPERM
;
A
#
# COMPACT_ATOMS: atom_id res chain seq x y z
N MET A 1 -18.71 -11.06 8.89
CA MET A 1 -19.94 -10.58 9.58
C MET A 1 -20.29 -9.20 9.05
N LYS A 2 -21.57 -8.79 9.10
CA LYS A 2 -21.97 -7.44 8.67
C LYS A 2 -21.30 -6.36 9.53
N LYS A 3 -20.94 -5.25 8.92
CA LYS A 3 -20.42 -4.07 9.63
C LYS A 3 -21.49 -3.51 10.58
N ILE A 4 -21.06 -2.99 11.73
CA ILE A 4 -22.01 -2.43 12.71
C ILE A 4 -22.84 -1.28 12.11
N ILE A 5 -22.22 -0.46 11.27
CA ILE A 5 -22.90 0.66 10.58
C ILE A 5 -24.01 0.16 9.65
N ASP A 6 -23.82 -0.99 8.98
CA ASP A 6 -24.85 -1.60 8.12
C ASP A 6 -26.01 -2.15 8.92
N LEU A 7 -25.72 -2.73 10.10
CA LEU A 7 -26.77 -3.21 11.01
C LEU A 7 -27.64 -2.06 11.54
N ILE A 8 -27.04 -0.92 11.86
CA ILE A 8 -27.77 0.30 12.24
C ILE A 8 -28.61 0.80 11.05
N ALA A 9 -28.04 0.80 9.85
CA ALA A 9 -28.73 1.25 8.63
C ALA A 9 -29.92 0.35 8.28
N GLU A 10 -29.83 -0.95 8.50
CA GLU A 10 -30.96 -1.90 8.30
C GLU A 10 -32.12 -1.58 9.23
N GLU A 11 -31.87 -1.38 10.52
CA GLU A 11 -32.93 -1.03 11.48
C GLU A 11 -33.55 0.34 11.16
N LEU A 12 -32.72 1.29 10.78
CA LEU A 12 -33.18 2.63 10.34
C LEU A 12 -34.01 2.55 9.06
N ALA A 13 -33.62 1.70 8.09
CA ALA A 13 -34.36 1.47 6.84
C ALA A 13 -35.77 0.94 7.08
N GLU A 14 -35.92 -0.01 8.02
CA GLU A 14 -37.23 -0.50 8.44
C GLU A 14 -38.09 0.63 9.06
N ALA A 15 -37.48 1.51 9.84
CA ALA A 15 -38.21 2.63 10.44
C ALA A 15 -38.65 3.65 9.36
N PHE A 16 -37.82 3.97 8.36
CA PHE A 16 -38.20 4.80 7.22
C PHE A 16 -39.38 4.18 6.46
N GLU A 17 -39.30 2.89 6.14
CA GLU A 17 -40.37 2.19 5.41
C GLU A 17 -41.69 2.17 6.19
N LYS A 18 -41.66 1.86 7.49
CA LYS A 18 -42.84 1.88 8.38
C LYS A 18 -43.44 3.29 8.53
N ALA A 19 -42.60 4.32 8.44
CA ALA A 19 -43.06 5.73 8.45
C ALA A 19 -43.62 6.19 7.09
N GLY A 20 -43.59 5.33 6.05
CA GLY A 20 -44.07 5.65 4.71
C GLY A 20 -43.04 6.35 3.82
N TYR A 21 -41.76 6.25 4.16
CA TYR A 21 -40.65 6.82 3.39
C TYR A 21 -39.78 5.74 2.74
N ASP A 22 -39.06 6.10 1.66
CA ASP A 22 -38.16 5.16 1.00
C ASP A 22 -36.98 4.81 1.90
N LYS A 23 -36.76 3.52 2.08
CA LYS A 23 -35.62 2.97 2.84
C LYS A 23 -34.24 3.38 2.32
N ALA A 24 -34.14 3.80 1.04
CA ALA A 24 -32.91 4.30 0.46
C ALA A 24 -32.35 5.57 1.15
N TYR A 25 -33.19 6.25 1.93
CA TYR A 25 -32.76 7.40 2.74
C TYR A 25 -32.07 7.02 4.06
N ALA A 26 -32.09 5.76 4.46
CA ALA A 26 -31.47 5.27 5.69
C ALA A 26 -29.94 5.13 5.58
N LYS A 27 -29.26 6.18 5.15
CA LYS A 27 -27.80 6.22 5.04
C LYS A 27 -27.20 6.69 6.37
N VAL A 28 -26.51 5.79 7.04
CA VAL A 28 -25.86 6.05 8.32
C VAL A 28 -24.40 6.40 8.08
N THR A 29 -23.92 7.40 8.80
CA THR A 29 -22.50 7.83 8.81
C THR A 29 -22.03 7.99 10.25
N LEU A 30 -20.72 7.94 10.46
CA LEU A 30 -20.12 8.35 11.71
C LEU A 30 -20.40 9.84 11.95
N SER A 31 -20.67 10.21 13.18
CA SER A 31 -20.90 11.61 13.55
C SER A 31 -19.59 12.42 13.52
N ASN A 32 -19.65 13.61 12.95
CA ASN A 32 -18.57 14.59 13.07
C ASN A 32 -18.57 15.31 14.44
N ARG A 33 -19.57 15.05 15.28
CA ARG A 33 -19.75 15.60 16.61
C ARG A 33 -19.98 14.48 17.62
N PRO A 34 -18.90 13.71 17.95
CA PRO A 34 -18.98 12.57 18.86
C PRO A 34 -19.43 12.96 20.29
N ASP A 35 -19.33 14.26 20.63
CA ASP A 35 -19.89 14.83 21.84
C ASP A 35 -21.42 14.85 21.86
N LEU A 36 -22.08 14.81 20.70
CA LEU A 36 -23.54 14.85 20.58
C LEU A 36 -24.13 13.47 20.25
N CYS A 37 -23.51 12.75 19.34
CA CYS A 37 -23.96 11.42 18.92
C CYS A 37 -22.81 10.61 18.32
N GLU A 38 -22.98 9.30 18.25
CA GLU A 38 -21.99 8.37 17.71
C GLU A 38 -22.18 8.18 16.18
N TYR A 39 -23.44 8.06 15.77
CA TYR A 39 -23.84 7.91 14.38
C TYR A 39 -24.92 8.92 14.01
N GLN A 40 -25.01 9.21 12.71
CA GLN A 40 -25.95 10.21 12.20
C GLN A 40 -26.53 9.76 10.86
N CYS A 41 -27.79 10.12 10.61
CA CYS A 41 -28.43 10.02 9.30
C CYS A 41 -29.00 11.37 8.88
N ASN A 42 -28.73 11.75 7.63
CA ASN A 42 -29.25 12.98 7.01
C ASN A 42 -30.31 12.71 5.93
N GLY A 43 -30.81 11.47 5.85
CA GLY A 43 -31.76 11.02 4.82
C GLY A 43 -33.08 11.79 4.80
N ALA A 44 -33.55 12.27 5.95
CA ALA A 44 -34.74 13.12 6.04
C ALA A 44 -34.59 14.43 5.23
N MET A 45 -33.41 15.02 5.20
CA MET A 45 -33.12 16.21 4.36
C MET A 45 -33.14 15.87 2.88
N ALA A 46 -32.58 14.72 2.50
CA ALA A 46 -32.56 14.26 1.11
C ALA A 46 -33.97 13.95 0.59
N GLY A 47 -34.84 13.35 1.44
CA GLY A 47 -36.22 13.00 1.11
C GLY A 47 -37.22 14.15 1.12
N ALA A 48 -36.90 15.27 1.78
CA ALA A 48 -37.84 16.36 2.03
C ALA A 48 -38.56 16.90 0.77
N LYS A 49 -37.83 17.05 -0.33
CA LYS A 49 -38.39 17.51 -1.61
C LYS A 49 -39.35 16.48 -2.21
N SER A 50 -39.01 15.20 -2.15
CA SER A 50 -39.83 14.11 -2.71
C SER A 50 -41.17 13.98 -1.99
N TYR A 51 -41.17 14.16 -0.67
CA TYR A 51 -42.35 14.02 0.19
C TYR A 51 -43.05 15.35 0.47
N ARG A 52 -42.53 16.49 -0.05
CA ARG A 52 -43.05 17.86 0.19
C ARG A 52 -43.31 18.12 1.69
N LYS A 53 -42.41 17.65 2.52
CA LYS A 53 -42.48 17.71 3.99
C LYS A 53 -41.22 18.30 4.58
N ALA A 54 -41.31 19.04 5.66
CA ALA A 54 -40.14 19.59 6.33
C ALA A 54 -39.22 18.45 6.81
N PRO A 55 -37.88 18.53 6.59
CA PRO A 55 -36.97 17.45 6.97
C PRO A 55 -37.08 17.03 8.43
N ILE A 56 -37.25 17.99 9.33
CA ILE A 56 -37.39 17.68 10.77
C ILE A 56 -38.63 16.82 11.05
N MET A 57 -39.74 17.03 10.34
CA MET A 57 -40.95 16.22 10.53
C MET A 57 -40.75 14.79 10.03
N ILE A 58 -40.01 14.59 8.93
CA ILE A 58 -39.64 13.25 8.47
C ILE A 58 -38.76 12.56 9.50
N ALA A 59 -37.75 13.27 10.03
CA ALA A 59 -36.87 12.74 11.06
C ALA A 59 -37.64 12.38 12.35
N GLU A 60 -38.60 13.19 12.78
CA GLU A 60 -39.45 12.94 13.95
C GLU A 60 -40.35 11.70 13.75
N ASP A 61 -40.95 11.54 12.57
CA ASP A 61 -41.75 10.35 12.24
C ASP A 61 -40.92 9.06 12.34
N VAL A 62 -39.69 9.07 11.79
CA VAL A 62 -38.79 7.93 11.83
C VAL A 62 -38.33 7.63 13.25
N VAL A 63 -37.90 8.65 14.00
CA VAL A 63 -37.45 8.53 15.38
C VAL A 63 -38.54 7.96 16.29
N ALA A 64 -39.79 8.32 16.07
CA ALA A 64 -40.92 7.78 16.83
C ALA A 64 -41.05 6.25 16.76
N LEU A 65 -40.57 5.63 15.68
CA LEU A 65 -40.59 4.18 15.44
C LEU A 65 -39.35 3.45 15.98
N LEU A 66 -38.33 4.18 16.46
CA LEU A 66 -37.08 3.63 16.96
C LEU A 66 -36.99 3.58 18.51
N LYS A 67 -38.09 3.85 19.22
CA LYS A 67 -38.14 3.88 20.70
C LYS A 67 -37.73 2.55 21.34
N ASP A 68 -38.09 1.44 20.70
CA ASP A 68 -37.77 0.06 21.14
C ASP A 68 -36.65 -0.54 20.29
N SER A 69 -35.71 0.28 19.81
CA SER A 69 -34.58 -0.16 19.00
C SER A 69 -33.77 -1.25 19.70
N ARG A 70 -33.35 -2.24 18.95
CA ARG A 70 -32.45 -3.28 19.43
C ARG A 70 -31.04 -2.74 19.70
N CYS A 71 -30.54 -1.84 18.82
CA CYS A 71 -29.17 -1.36 18.86
C CYS A 71 -29.00 0.03 19.49
N LEU A 72 -30.04 0.89 19.50
CA LEU A 72 -29.92 2.27 19.92
C LEU A 72 -30.33 2.48 21.38
N SER A 73 -29.49 3.15 22.16
CA SER A 73 -29.80 3.67 23.50
C SER A 73 -30.46 5.04 23.46
N GLU A 74 -30.01 5.89 22.53
CA GLU A 74 -30.56 7.21 22.30
C GLU A 74 -30.74 7.45 20.80
N VAL A 75 -31.89 8.01 20.42
CA VAL A 75 -32.20 8.46 19.08
C VAL A 75 -32.98 9.76 19.13
N SER A 76 -32.57 10.76 18.37
CA SER A 76 -33.23 12.07 18.36
C SER A 76 -33.24 12.71 16.98
N ALA A 77 -34.32 13.42 16.69
CA ALA A 77 -34.43 14.27 15.53
C ALA A 77 -33.91 15.67 15.87
N VAL A 78 -32.95 16.15 15.08
CA VAL A 78 -32.28 17.46 15.30
C VAL A 78 -32.38 18.30 14.04
N LYS A 79 -32.75 19.58 14.22
CA LYS A 79 -32.87 20.51 13.08
C LYS A 79 -31.54 20.63 12.30
N PRO A 80 -31.61 20.72 10.96
CA PRO A 80 -32.81 20.83 10.13
C PRO A 80 -33.53 19.50 9.81
N GLY A 81 -32.96 18.34 10.11
CA GLY A 81 -33.53 17.01 9.81
C GLY A 81 -32.52 15.89 10.01
N PHE A 82 -31.55 16.06 10.91
CA PHE A 82 -30.63 14.99 11.30
C PHE A 82 -31.30 14.02 12.26
N ILE A 83 -30.98 12.74 12.10
CA ILE A 83 -31.28 11.70 13.09
C ILE A 83 -29.96 11.35 13.77
N ASN A 84 -29.83 11.73 15.03
CA ASN A 84 -28.67 11.44 15.86
C ASN A 84 -28.88 10.19 16.67
N MET A 85 -27.88 9.32 16.74
CA MET A 85 -27.97 7.98 17.32
C MET A 85 -26.80 7.68 18.23
N LYS A 86 -27.07 7.01 19.37
CA LYS A 86 -26.06 6.36 20.22
C LYS A 86 -26.42 4.89 20.40
N LEU A 87 -25.41 4.03 20.44
CA LEU A 87 -25.57 2.59 20.60
C LEU A 87 -25.71 2.21 22.08
N LYS A 88 -26.45 1.13 22.32
CA LYS A 88 -26.47 0.46 23.62
C LYS A 88 -25.12 -0.18 23.90
N GLU A 89 -24.63 -0.04 25.11
CA GLU A 89 -23.36 -0.58 25.56
C GLU A 89 -23.31 -2.11 25.40
N GLU A 90 -24.41 -2.78 25.70
CA GLU A 90 -24.56 -4.24 25.58
C GLU A 90 -24.54 -4.68 24.11
N TYR A 91 -25.09 -3.88 23.20
CA TYR A 91 -25.09 -4.19 21.76
C TYR A 91 -23.68 -4.11 21.18
N VAL A 92 -22.92 -3.10 21.56
CA VAL A 92 -21.52 -2.96 21.16
C VAL A 92 -20.68 -4.11 21.72
N ALA A 93 -20.90 -4.49 22.97
CA ALA A 93 -20.23 -5.62 23.61
C ALA A 93 -20.55 -6.96 22.91
N GLU A 94 -21.81 -7.20 22.57
CA GLU A 94 -22.22 -8.39 21.80
C GLU A 94 -21.52 -8.44 20.44
N TYR A 95 -21.43 -7.30 19.74
CA TYR A 95 -20.76 -7.21 18.46
C TYR A 95 -19.26 -7.54 18.59
N LEU A 96 -18.56 -7.00 19.60
CA LEU A 96 -17.15 -7.29 19.89
C LEU A 96 -16.91 -8.77 20.21
N ASN A 97 -17.80 -9.39 21.00
CA ASN A 97 -17.73 -10.82 21.30
C ASN A 97 -17.90 -11.67 20.02
N GLN A 98 -18.76 -11.26 19.10
CA GLN A 98 -18.90 -11.91 17.80
C GLN A 98 -17.67 -11.71 16.92
N MET A 99 -17.06 -10.53 16.93
CA MET A 99 -15.80 -10.27 16.22
C MET A 99 -14.70 -11.20 16.71
N GLU A 100 -14.48 -11.28 18.02
CA GLU A 100 -13.44 -12.10 18.64
C GLU A 100 -13.64 -13.60 18.34
N ALA A 101 -14.88 -14.07 18.36
CA ALA A 101 -15.21 -15.46 18.06
C ALA A 101 -15.14 -15.81 16.55
N SER A 102 -15.00 -14.83 15.67
CA SER A 102 -15.03 -15.00 14.22
C SER A 102 -13.62 -15.06 13.64
N GLU A 103 -13.45 -15.80 12.53
CA GLU A 103 -12.21 -15.76 11.75
C GLU A 103 -11.91 -14.34 11.28
N ASP A 104 -10.65 -13.92 11.32
CA ASP A 104 -10.19 -12.58 10.91
C ASP A 104 -11.01 -11.43 11.53
N LEU A 105 -11.41 -11.56 12.80
CA LEU A 105 -12.25 -10.57 13.49
C LEU A 105 -13.57 -10.28 12.75
N GLY A 106 -14.11 -11.28 12.10
CA GLY A 106 -15.36 -11.19 11.37
C GLY A 106 -15.29 -10.39 10.07
N LEU A 107 -14.09 -10.11 9.54
CA LEU A 107 -13.93 -9.43 8.26
C LEU A 107 -14.63 -10.21 7.14
N GLU A 108 -15.52 -9.54 6.42
CA GLU A 108 -16.25 -10.16 5.32
C GLU A 108 -15.40 -10.20 4.06
N LYS A 109 -14.86 -11.39 3.76
CA LYS A 109 -14.10 -11.62 2.53
C LYS A 109 -15.03 -11.66 1.32
N THR A 110 -14.54 -11.18 0.18
CA THR A 110 -15.30 -11.21 -1.06
C THR A 110 -15.72 -12.63 -1.45
N LYS A 111 -16.96 -12.77 -1.94
CA LYS A 111 -17.48 -14.03 -2.50
C LYS A 111 -17.03 -14.26 -3.95
N ASN A 112 -16.58 -13.19 -4.61
CA ASN A 112 -16.13 -13.19 -5.99
C ASN A 112 -14.67 -12.69 -6.06
N PRO A 113 -13.68 -13.52 -5.73
CA PRO A 113 -12.28 -13.12 -5.75
C PRO A 113 -11.83 -12.66 -7.15
N GLU A 114 -11.35 -11.45 -7.25
CA GLU A 114 -10.65 -10.95 -8.44
C GLU A 114 -9.23 -11.49 -8.49
N MET A 115 -8.70 -11.67 -9.72
CA MET A 115 -7.27 -11.80 -9.96
C MET A 115 -6.66 -10.41 -10.11
N ILE A 116 -5.85 -9.99 -9.15
CA ILE A 116 -5.25 -8.66 -9.08
C ILE A 116 -3.74 -8.77 -9.24
N ILE A 117 -3.18 -7.98 -10.14
CA ILE A 117 -1.73 -7.77 -10.22
C ILE A 117 -1.43 -6.37 -9.66
N VAL A 118 -0.52 -6.30 -8.69
CA VAL A 118 0.02 -5.04 -8.19
C VAL A 118 1.44 -4.89 -8.73
N ASP A 119 1.63 -3.91 -9.59
CA ASP A 119 2.91 -3.54 -10.20
C ASP A 119 3.54 -2.43 -9.34
N TYR A 120 4.64 -2.74 -8.68
CA TYR A 120 5.27 -1.83 -7.73
C TYR A 120 6.77 -2.14 -7.53
N GLY A 121 7.50 -1.18 -7.01
CA GLY A 121 8.92 -1.34 -6.69
C GLY A 121 9.87 -1.09 -7.87
N GLY A 122 9.54 -1.52 -9.05
CA GLY A 122 10.18 -1.43 -10.38
C GLY A 122 11.54 -0.70 -10.54
N PRO A 123 12.64 -1.14 -9.88
CA PRO A 123 13.93 -0.49 -10.06
C PRO A 123 14.58 -0.90 -11.37
N ASN A 124 15.47 -0.04 -11.87
CA ASN A 124 16.42 -0.47 -12.89
C ASN A 124 17.49 -1.38 -12.25
N VAL A 125 17.80 -2.48 -12.91
CA VAL A 125 18.93 -3.34 -12.50
C VAL A 125 20.26 -2.61 -12.59
N ALA A 126 21.28 -3.12 -11.90
CA ALA A 126 22.60 -2.52 -11.81
C ALA A 126 22.65 -1.11 -11.17
N LYS A 127 21.62 -0.73 -10.46
CA LYS A 127 21.57 0.48 -9.65
C LYS A 127 21.18 0.14 -8.22
N PRO A 128 21.79 0.78 -7.20
CA PRO A 128 21.37 0.59 -5.84
C PRO A 128 19.96 1.14 -5.64
N LEU A 129 19.22 0.50 -4.74
CA LEU A 129 17.97 1.08 -4.27
C LEU A 129 18.26 2.36 -3.49
N HIS A 130 17.55 3.40 -3.82
CA HIS A 130 17.61 4.67 -3.12
C HIS A 130 16.23 5.03 -2.55
N VAL A 131 16.17 6.04 -1.71
CA VAL A 131 14.95 6.48 -1.02
C VAL A 131 13.77 6.78 -1.97
N GLY A 132 14.04 7.11 -3.24
CA GLY A 132 13.00 7.28 -4.25
C GLY A 132 12.22 6.00 -4.60
N HIS A 133 12.78 4.82 -4.33
CA HIS A 133 12.10 3.54 -4.53
C HIS A 133 11.24 3.12 -3.32
N LEU A 134 11.47 3.76 -2.16
CA LEU A 134 10.82 3.41 -0.90
C LEU A 134 9.29 3.45 -0.99
N ARG A 135 8.75 4.56 -1.50
CA ARG A 135 7.31 4.78 -1.53
C ARG A 135 6.56 3.76 -2.37
N SER A 136 7.06 3.46 -3.58
CA SER A 136 6.48 2.44 -4.44
C SER A 136 6.44 1.08 -3.73
N ALA A 137 7.55 0.68 -3.12
CA ALA A 137 7.68 -0.60 -2.43
C ALA A 137 6.72 -0.72 -1.24
N ILE A 138 6.69 0.28 -0.36
CA ILE A 138 5.89 0.27 0.87
C ILE A 138 4.39 0.35 0.57
N ILE A 139 3.98 1.25 -0.31
CA ILE A 139 2.57 1.43 -0.69
C ILE A 139 2.07 0.19 -1.43
N GLY A 140 2.84 -0.31 -2.41
CA GLY A 140 2.47 -1.48 -3.19
C GLY A 140 2.34 -2.75 -2.33
N GLU A 141 3.29 -2.97 -1.42
CA GLU A 141 3.22 -4.09 -0.48
C GLU A 141 1.98 -4.02 0.40
N SER A 142 1.65 -2.84 0.93
CA SER A 142 0.45 -2.67 1.75
C SER A 142 -0.84 -2.89 0.94
N VAL A 143 -0.93 -2.35 -0.27
CA VAL A 143 -2.08 -2.57 -1.16
C VAL A 143 -2.25 -4.06 -1.50
N LYS A 144 -1.14 -4.77 -1.77
CA LYS A 144 -1.15 -6.22 -1.99
C LYS A 144 -1.71 -6.97 -0.77
N ARG A 145 -1.21 -6.66 0.43
CA ARG A 145 -1.63 -7.30 1.69
C ARG A 145 -3.09 -7.01 2.03
N ILE A 146 -3.54 -5.77 1.90
CA ILE A 146 -4.94 -5.37 2.09
C ILE A 146 -5.84 -6.15 1.13
N SER A 147 -5.48 -6.22 -0.15
CA SER A 147 -6.26 -6.92 -1.17
C SER A 147 -6.35 -8.43 -0.88
N ARG A 148 -5.27 -9.05 -0.42
CA ARG A 148 -5.28 -10.46 0.04
C ARG A 148 -6.14 -10.67 1.27
N LYS A 149 -6.07 -9.73 2.22
CA LYS A 149 -6.88 -9.77 3.45
C LYS A 149 -8.37 -9.72 3.14
N MET A 150 -8.77 -8.97 2.10
CA MET A 150 -10.15 -8.89 1.60
C MET A 150 -10.59 -10.13 0.80
N GLY A 151 -9.69 -11.11 0.60
CA GLY A 151 -10.02 -12.40 -0.03
C GLY A 151 -9.79 -12.46 -1.53
N HIS A 152 -9.08 -11.51 -2.12
CA HIS A 152 -8.70 -11.53 -3.53
C HIS A 152 -7.45 -12.39 -3.79
N LYS A 153 -7.29 -12.86 -5.03
CA LYS A 153 -6.05 -13.49 -5.53
C LYS A 153 -5.12 -12.41 -6.03
N VAL A 154 -3.96 -12.22 -5.39
CA VAL A 154 -3.10 -11.08 -5.67
C VAL A 154 -1.68 -11.52 -5.95
N LEU A 155 -1.11 -11.05 -7.05
CA LEU A 155 0.29 -11.18 -7.42
C LEU A 155 0.98 -9.81 -7.35
N GLY A 156 2.09 -9.74 -6.63
CA GLY A 156 2.99 -8.60 -6.65
C GLY A 156 4.05 -8.79 -7.74
N ASP A 157 4.13 -7.86 -8.68
CA ASP A 157 5.11 -7.86 -9.76
C ASP A 157 6.06 -6.68 -9.62
N ILE A 158 7.37 -6.96 -9.56
CA ILE A 158 8.37 -5.90 -9.41
C ILE A 158 8.62 -5.13 -10.73
N HIS A 159 8.46 -5.76 -11.87
CA HIS A 159 8.68 -5.23 -13.22
C HIS A 159 9.98 -4.43 -13.40
N LEU A 160 11.09 -5.15 -13.51
CA LEU A 160 12.45 -4.60 -13.57
C LEU A 160 12.75 -3.84 -14.88
N GLY A 161 13.44 -2.72 -14.78
CA GLY A 161 14.09 -2.08 -15.91
C GLY A 161 15.42 -2.77 -16.24
N ASP A 162 15.41 -3.74 -17.14
CA ASP A 162 16.53 -4.66 -17.36
C ASP A 162 16.94 -4.80 -18.83
N TRP A 163 16.35 -4.04 -19.76
CA TRP A 163 16.50 -4.31 -21.19
C TRP A 163 16.83 -3.09 -22.07
N GLY A 164 17.01 -1.94 -21.50
CA GLY A 164 17.21 -0.68 -22.24
C GLY A 164 18.67 -0.31 -22.49
N TYR A 165 18.86 0.93 -22.98
CA TYR A 165 20.15 1.59 -23.24
C TYR A 165 21.15 1.50 -22.09
N GLN A 166 20.65 1.43 -20.86
CA GLN A 166 21.44 1.22 -19.67
C GLN A 166 22.32 -0.04 -19.73
N MET A 167 21.79 -1.14 -20.30
CA MET A 167 22.57 -2.38 -20.47
C MET A 167 23.75 -2.17 -21.44
N GLY A 168 23.52 -1.47 -22.54
CA GLY A 168 24.57 -1.10 -23.49
C GLY A 168 25.66 -0.23 -22.89
N LEU A 169 25.28 0.73 -22.02
CA LEU A 169 26.25 1.55 -21.28
C LEU A 169 27.15 0.69 -20.39
N ILE A 170 26.57 -0.24 -19.63
CA ILE A 170 27.31 -1.13 -18.73
C ILE A 170 28.26 -2.02 -19.52
N ILE A 171 27.77 -2.63 -20.60
CA ILE A 171 28.57 -3.51 -21.47
C ILE A 171 29.75 -2.73 -22.07
N THR A 172 29.52 -1.51 -22.57
CA THR A 172 30.55 -0.66 -23.18
C THR A 172 31.62 -0.29 -22.16
N GLU A 173 31.24 0.14 -20.97
CA GLU A 173 32.19 0.50 -19.90
C GLU A 173 32.98 -0.73 -19.42
N LEU A 174 32.33 -1.88 -19.28
CA LEU A 174 33.00 -3.12 -18.90
C LEU A 174 34.03 -3.54 -19.96
N LYS A 175 33.71 -3.36 -21.25
CA LYS A 175 34.65 -3.63 -22.35
C LYS A 175 35.88 -2.73 -22.31
N GLU A 176 35.73 -1.45 -21.95
CA GLU A 176 36.87 -0.55 -21.77
C GLU A 176 37.73 -0.94 -20.56
N ARG A 177 37.11 -1.34 -19.46
CA ARG A 177 37.84 -1.71 -18.22
C ARG A 177 38.51 -3.06 -18.29
N LYS A 178 37.88 -4.04 -18.93
CA LYS A 178 38.29 -5.45 -18.96
C LYS A 178 38.15 -6.03 -20.38
N PRO A 179 38.89 -5.49 -21.39
CA PRO A 179 38.74 -5.88 -22.79
C PRO A 179 39.15 -7.34 -23.07
N GLU A 180 39.92 -7.95 -22.18
CA GLU A 180 40.40 -9.32 -22.27
C GLU A 180 39.35 -10.38 -21.94
N LEU A 181 38.19 -9.99 -21.44
CA LEU A 181 37.15 -10.94 -21.08
C LEU A 181 36.57 -11.67 -22.30
N PRO A 182 36.28 -12.97 -22.20
CA PRO A 182 35.80 -13.78 -23.32
C PRO A 182 34.46 -13.30 -23.91
N TYR A 183 33.72 -12.52 -23.20
CA TYR A 183 32.44 -11.96 -23.65
C TYR A 183 32.56 -10.97 -24.84
N PHE A 184 33.76 -10.43 -25.05
CA PHE A 184 34.08 -9.44 -26.10
C PHE A 184 34.81 -10.04 -27.28
N ASP A 185 35.10 -11.35 -27.26
CA ASP A 185 35.70 -12.09 -28.37
C ASP A 185 34.60 -12.81 -29.17
N ASP A 186 34.31 -12.31 -30.37
CA ASP A 186 33.30 -12.88 -31.26
C ASP A 186 33.66 -14.29 -31.76
N ALA A 187 34.93 -14.67 -31.64
CA ALA A 187 35.42 -16.00 -32.02
C ALA A 187 35.40 -17.00 -30.85
N PHE A 188 34.96 -16.57 -29.66
CA PHE A 188 34.91 -17.44 -28.48
C PHE A 188 33.79 -18.49 -28.61
N GLU A 189 34.19 -19.78 -28.65
CA GLU A 189 33.27 -20.91 -28.74
C GLU A 189 33.14 -21.72 -27.43
N GLY A 190 33.84 -21.31 -26.35
CA GLY A 190 33.81 -21.98 -25.07
C GLY A 190 32.56 -21.65 -24.23
N GLU A 191 32.51 -22.27 -23.04
CA GLU A 191 31.53 -21.89 -22.02
C GLU A 191 31.99 -20.61 -21.32
N TYR A 192 31.08 -19.64 -21.18
CA TYR A 192 31.37 -18.42 -20.42
C TYR A 192 31.51 -18.72 -18.92
N PRO A 193 32.40 -18.00 -18.20
CA PRO A 193 32.57 -18.19 -16.77
C PRO A 193 31.24 -18.12 -16.00
N SER A 194 31.07 -19.01 -15.04
CA SER A 194 29.88 -19.03 -14.16
C SER A 194 29.90 -17.91 -13.14
N GLU A 195 31.07 -17.39 -12.79
CA GLU A 195 31.23 -16.26 -11.90
C GLU A 195 31.10 -14.95 -12.64
N ALA A 196 30.39 -14.00 -12.05
CA ALA A 196 30.24 -12.66 -12.62
C ALA A 196 31.61 -11.95 -12.67
N PRO A 197 31.93 -11.25 -13.78
CA PRO A 197 33.19 -10.50 -13.91
C PRO A 197 33.19 -9.19 -13.09
N PHE A 198 32.19 -8.97 -12.26
CA PHE A 198 32.00 -7.77 -11.44
C PHE A 198 31.18 -8.11 -10.19
N THR A 199 31.33 -7.28 -9.17
CA THR A 199 30.48 -7.23 -7.97
C THR A 199 29.35 -6.22 -8.16
N ILE A 200 28.37 -6.22 -7.24
CA ILE A 200 27.32 -5.17 -7.23
C ILE A 200 27.92 -3.77 -7.04
N GLY A 201 28.94 -3.63 -6.18
CA GLY A 201 29.64 -2.36 -5.98
C GLY A 201 30.33 -1.86 -7.24
N GLU A 202 30.96 -2.75 -8.03
CA GLU A 202 31.53 -2.36 -9.33
C GLU A 202 30.45 -1.93 -10.35
N LEU A 203 29.30 -2.61 -10.38
CA LEU A 203 28.17 -2.21 -11.24
C LEU A 203 27.64 -0.81 -10.89
N GLU A 204 27.60 -0.49 -9.61
CA GLU A 204 27.19 0.83 -9.11
C GLU A 204 28.13 1.97 -9.52
N GLU A 205 29.39 1.67 -9.81
CA GLU A 205 30.37 2.61 -10.36
C GLU A 205 30.36 2.65 -11.88
N ILE A 206 30.20 1.49 -12.53
CA ILE A 206 30.23 1.32 -13.97
C ILE A 206 29.14 2.14 -14.65
N TYR A 207 27.90 2.03 -14.18
CA TYR A 207 26.78 2.69 -14.84
C TYR A 207 26.86 4.24 -14.80
N PRO A 208 27.09 4.91 -13.64
CA PRO A 208 27.23 6.36 -13.61
C PRO A 208 28.40 6.87 -14.45
N THR A 209 29.53 6.14 -14.44
CA THR A 209 30.70 6.45 -15.24
C THR A 209 30.37 6.39 -16.74
N ALA A 210 29.75 5.31 -17.18
CA ALA A 210 29.31 5.15 -18.57
C ALA A 210 28.31 6.22 -19.00
N SER A 211 27.35 6.54 -18.13
CA SER A 211 26.36 7.58 -18.38
C SER A 211 26.98 8.98 -18.51
N ALA A 212 27.99 9.27 -17.70
CA ALA A 212 28.72 10.54 -17.79
C ALA A 212 29.53 10.63 -19.11
N LYS A 213 30.31 9.59 -19.44
CA LYS A 213 31.06 9.51 -20.70
C LYS A 213 30.17 9.67 -21.93
N ALA A 214 29.01 9.00 -21.96
CA ALA A 214 28.08 9.08 -23.07
C ALA A 214 27.42 10.45 -23.29
N LYS A 215 27.43 11.32 -22.27
CA LYS A 215 26.98 12.72 -22.40
C LYS A 215 28.01 13.63 -23.02
N GLU A 216 29.29 13.32 -22.83
CA GLU A 216 30.43 14.14 -23.26
C GLU A 216 31.02 13.63 -24.58
N ASP A 217 30.93 12.34 -24.87
CA ASP A 217 31.49 11.67 -26.04
C ASP A 217 30.42 10.97 -26.87
N GLU A 218 30.17 11.50 -28.07
CA GLU A 218 29.17 10.96 -29.01
C GLU A 218 29.55 9.57 -29.52
N ALA A 219 30.84 9.33 -29.77
CA ALA A 219 31.32 8.03 -30.22
C ALA A 219 31.10 6.95 -29.15
N TYR A 220 31.31 7.28 -27.87
CA TYR A 220 31.01 6.41 -26.76
C TYR A 220 29.51 6.11 -26.65
N ARG A 221 28.67 7.13 -26.83
CA ARG A 221 27.21 6.98 -26.85
C ARG A 221 26.75 6.04 -27.97
N GLU A 222 27.30 6.18 -29.18
CA GLU A 222 26.99 5.31 -30.31
C GLU A 222 27.41 3.87 -30.04
N ASN A 223 28.59 3.66 -29.46
CA ASN A 223 29.04 2.33 -29.04
C ASN A 223 28.09 1.68 -28.04
N ALA A 224 27.58 2.46 -27.07
CA ALA A 224 26.60 1.95 -26.10
C ALA A 224 25.25 1.63 -26.74
N LEU A 225 24.78 2.43 -27.70
CA LEU A 225 23.59 2.13 -28.49
C LEU A 225 23.77 0.85 -29.32
N HIS A 226 24.95 0.69 -29.94
CA HIS A 226 25.28 -0.51 -30.70
C HIS A 226 25.37 -1.75 -29.80
N ALA A 227 25.95 -1.63 -28.62
CA ALA A 227 25.98 -2.72 -27.63
C ALA A 227 24.58 -3.12 -27.18
N THR A 228 23.68 -2.15 -26.98
CA THR A 228 22.27 -2.41 -26.70
C THR A 228 21.59 -3.19 -27.82
N TYR A 229 21.81 -2.75 -29.06
CA TYR A 229 21.28 -3.44 -30.25
C TYR A 229 21.78 -4.88 -30.34
N LEU A 230 23.09 -5.12 -30.17
CA LEU A 230 23.67 -6.47 -30.21
C LEU A 230 23.11 -7.37 -29.12
N LEU A 231 22.96 -6.85 -27.88
CA LEU A 231 22.33 -7.59 -26.80
C LEU A 231 20.89 -7.99 -27.15
N GLN A 232 20.09 -7.06 -27.64
CA GLN A 232 18.68 -7.29 -28.01
C GLN A 232 18.53 -8.23 -29.21
N ASN A 233 19.56 -8.38 -30.04
CA ASN A 233 19.61 -9.31 -31.15
C ASN A 233 20.38 -10.61 -30.85
N GLY A 234 20.59 -10.91 -29.56
CA GLY A 234 21.07 -12.22 -29.11
C GLY A 234 22.57 -12.46 -29.25
N HIS A 235 23.39 -11.40 -29.18
CA HIS A 235 24.86 -11.53 -29.13
C HIS A 235 25.27 -12.35 -27.91
N LYS A 236 25.91 -13.51 -28.12
CA LYS A 236 26.18 -14.53 -27.09
C LYS A 236 26.92 -13.96 -25.87
N GLY A 237 28.03 -13.24 -26.10
CA GLY A 237 28.83 -12.64 -25.02
C GLY A 237 28.06 -11.60 -24.22
N TYR A 238 27.30 -10.74 -24.90
CA TYR A 238 26.53 -9.69 -24.25
C TYR A 238 25.33 -10.25 -23.48
N THR A 239 24.70 -11.31 -24.00
CA THR A 239 23.66 -12.04 -23.29
C THR A 239 24.22 -12.70 -22.01
N ALA A 240 25.43 -13.26 -22.07
CA ALA A 240 26.10 -13.83 -20.91
C ALA A 240 26.43 -12.76 -19.85
N ILE A 241 26.89 -11.58 -20.25
CA ILE A 241 27.08 -10.42 -19.34
C ILE A 241 25.74 -10.01 -18.73
N TRP A 242 24.70 -9.88 -19.55
CA TRP A 242 23.35 -9.53 -19.06
C TRP A 242 22.84 -10.52 -18.02
N ASN A 243 23.03 -11.81 -18.21
CA ASN A 243 22.68 -12.82 -17.21
C ASN A 243 23.43 -12.61 -15.88
N HIS A 244 24.71 -12.24 -15.93
CA HIS A 244 25.45 -11.89 -14.73
C HIS A 244 24.94 -10.62 -14.05
N ILE A 245 24.60 -9.58 -14.81
CA ILE A 245 23.98 -8.36 -14.30
C ILE A 245 22.68 -8.70 -13.57
N MET A 246 21.83 -9.52 -14.19
CA MET A 246 20.56 -9.95 -13.60
C MET A 246 20.76 -10.72 -12.29
N ASN A 247 21.64 -11.73 -12.30
CA ASN A 247 21.88 -12.55 -11.11
C ASN A 247 22.40 -11.73 -9.93
N VAL A 248 23.37 -10.85 -10.17
CA VAL A 248 23.96 -9.99 -9.13
C VAL A 248 22.93 -8.98 -8.65
N SER A 249 22.23 -8.31 -9.55
CA SER A 249 21.24 -7.28 -9.22
C SER A 249 20.02 -7.84 -8.50
N VAL A 250 19.45 -8.92 -9.00
CA VAL A 250 18.24 -9.52 -8.38
C VAL A 250 18.55 -10.07 -6.99
N SER A 251 19.73 -10.66 -6.78
CA SER A 251 20.16 -11.13 -5.45
C SER A 251 20.25 -9.97 -4.45
N ASP A 252 20.82 -8.84 -4.86
CA ASP A 252 20.91 -7.65 -4.03
C ASP A 252 19.53 -7.02 -3.76
N LEU A 253 18.70 -6.91 -4.79
CA LEU A 253 17.34 -6.40 -4.66
C LEU A 253 16.49 -7.24 -3.69
N LYS A 254 16.56 -8.57 -3.79
CA LYS A 254 15.84 -9.47 -2.87
C LYS A 254 16.25 -9.25 -1.42
N LYS A 255 17.55 -9.09 -1.16
CA LYS A 255 18.06 -8.78 0.17
C LYS A 255 17.53 -7.44 0.69
N ASN A 256 17.59 -6.39 -0.13
CA ASN A 256 17.15 -5.06 0.27
C ASN A 256 15.64 -4.99 0.49
N TYR A 257 14.82 -5.64 -0.35
CA TYR A 257 13.38 -5.70 -0.14
C TYR A 257 13.00 -6.58 1.06
N ALA A 258 13.72 -7.67 1.32
CA ALA A 258 13.51 -8.45 2.54
C ALA A 258 13.76 -7.62 3.81
N ASN A 259 14.76 -6.73 3.80
CA ASN A 259 15.01 -5.80 4.89
C ASN A 259 13.86 -4.80 5.12
N LEU A 260 13.02 -4.58 4.11
CA LEU A 260 11.79 -3.77 4.18
C LEU A 260 10.53 -4.61 4.47
N ASN A 261 10.67 -5.92 4.64
CA ASN A 261 9.52 -6.84 4.67
C ASN A 261 8.59 -6.63 3.47
N VAL A 262 9.17 -6.55 2.28
CA VAL A 262 8.53 -6.45 0.97
C VAL A 262 8.95 -7.65 0.14
N ASP A 263 8.00 -8.36 -0.46
CA ASP A 263 8.26 -9.48 -1.34
C ASP A 263 7.40 -9.44 -2.60
N PHE A 264 7.88 -10.10 -3.65
CA PHE A 264 7.20 -10.15 -4.93
C PHE A 264 6.97 -11.61 -5.35
N ASP A 265 5.81 -11.85 -5.91
CA ASP A 265 5.47 -13.16 -6.50
C ASP A 265 6.10 -13.32 -7.89
N LEU A 266 6.22 -12.22 -8.63
CA LEU A 266 6.76 -12.17 -9.98
C LEU A 266 8.00 -11.25 -10.01
N TRP A 267 9.08 -11.79 -10.57
CA TRP A 267 10.33 -11.09 -10.84
C TRP A 267 10.51 -10.94 -12.34
N LYS A 268 9.54 -10.26 -12.97
CA LYS A 268 9.52 -9.98 -14.40
C LYS A 268 10.20 -8.65 -14.71
N GLY A 269 10.53 -8.42 -15.98
CA GLY A 269 11.14 -7.19 -16.43
C GLY A 269 10.74 -6.83 -17.87
N GLU A 270 11.29 -5.73 -18.35
CA GLU A 270 11.11 -5.30 -19.74
C GLU A 270 11.57 -6.38 -20.74
N SER A 271 12.60 -7.17 -20.40
CA SER A 271 13.11 -8.27 -21.21
C SER A 271 12.07 -9.38 -21.44
N ASP A 272 11.24 -9.65 -20.46
CA ASP A 272 10.17 -10.66 -20.57
C ASP A 272 9.08 -10.26 -21.57
N ALA A 273 8.84 -8.96 -21.72
CA ALA A 273 7.85 -8.42 -22.66
C ALA A 273 8.35 -8.35 -24.11
N GLN A 274 9.67 -8.43 -24.32
CA GLN A 274 10.29 -8.24 -25.64
C GLN A 274 9.73 -9.18 -26.70
N ALA A 275 9.46 -10.44 -26.35
CA ALA A 275 8.94 -11.44 -27.27
C ALA A 275 7.55 -11.12 -27.85
N TYR A 276 6.76 -10.34 -27.11
CA TYR A 276 5.39 -9.97 -27.48
C TYR A 276 5.31 -8.75 -28.41
N ILE A 277 6.39 -7.94 -28.48
CA ILE A 277 6.39 -6.65 -29.19
C ILE A 277 6.18 -6.82 -30.71
N PRO A 278 6.88 -7.69 -31.43
CA PRO A 278 6.73 -7.77 -32.89
C PRO A 278 5.31 -8.11 -33.34
N ASP A 279 4.71 -9.14 -32.75
CA ASP A 279 3.36 -9.59 -33.10
C ASP A 279 2.32 -8.56 -32.70
N MET A 280 2.50 -7.91 -31.53
CA MET A 280 1.63 -6.82 -31.08
C MET A 280 1.65 -5.65 -32.07
N ILE A 281 2.83 -5.19 -32.48
CA ILE A 281 2.96 -4.08 -33.45
C ILE A 281 2.33 -4.43 -34.78
N GLU A 282 2.58 -5.63 -35.30
CA GLU A 282 2.01 -6.09 -36.57
C GLU A 282 0.48 -6.12 -36.53
N ARG A 283 -0.09 -6.66 -35.45
CA ARG A 283 -1.55 -6.67 -35.23
C ARG A 283 -2.12 -5.24 -35.15
N LEU A 284 -1.47 -4.34 -34.42
CA LEU A 284 -1.93 -2.95 -34.27
C LEU A 284 -1.96 -2.19 -35.60
N LYS A 285 -1.02 -2.50 -36.52
CA LYS A 285 -0.99 -1.96 -37.88
C LYS A 285 -2.10 -2.55 -38.74
N GLN A 286 -2.23 -3.90 -38.75
CA GLN A 286 -3.22 -4.61 -39.54
C GLN A 286 -4.66 -4.22 -39.17
N ASP A 287 -4.93 -4.07 -37.90
CA ASP A 287 -6.25 -3.67 -37.38
C ASP A 287 -6.53 -2.16 -37.56
N GLY A 288 -5.55 -1.37 -38.03
CA GLY A 288 -5.68 0.04 -38.32
C GLY A 288 -5.68 0.94 -37.09
N TYR A 289 -5.28 0.44 -35.90
CA TYR A 289 -5.15 1.23 -34.68
C TYR A 289 -3.89 2.08 -34.65
N ALA A 290 -2.79 1.57 -35.20
CA ALA A 290 -1.51 2.27 -35.26
C ALA A 290 -1.25 2.84 -36.64
N HIS A 291 -0.83 4.09 -36.71
CA HIS A 291 -0.46 4.80 -37.93
C HIS A 291 0.84 5.60 -37.75
N VAL A 292 1.43 6.00 -38.86
CA VAL A 292 2.65 6.81 -38.84
C VAL A 292 2.29 8.29 -38.71
N ASP A 293 2.81 8.96 -37.68
CA ASP A 293 2.77 10.38 -37.49
C ASP A 293 4.18 10.92 -37.26
N GLN A 294 4.60 11.90 -38.06
CA GLN A 294 5.96 12.49 -38.02
C GLN A 294 7.10 11.44 -37.99
N GLY A 295 6.90 10.32 -38.68
CA GLY A 295 7.86 9.23 -38.75
C GLY A 295 7.78 8.18 -37.64
N ALA A 296 7.07 8.46 -36.55
CA ALA A 296 6.83 7.51 -35.47
C ALA A 296 5.51 6.74 -35.63
N LEU A 297 5.45 5.53 -35.12
CA LEU A 297 4.22 4.75 -35.07
C LEU A 297 3.48 5.09 -33.78
N VAL A 298 2.21 5.50 -33.90
CA VAL A 298 1.42 6.02 -32.78
C VAL A 298 0.00 5.44 -32.78
N ILE A 299 -0.64 5.47 -31.62
CA ILE A 299 -2.07 5.20 -31.42
C ILE A 299 -2.73 6.46 -30.85
N ASP A 300 -3.77 6.96 -31.51
CA ASP A 300 -4.56 8.09 -31.00
C ASP A 300 -5.39 7.67 -29.79
N VAL A 301 -5.25 8.41 -28.72
CA VAL A 301 -5.90 8.12 -27.42
C VAL A 301 -6.73 9.28 -26.89
N GLN A 302 -6.89 10.35 -27.68
CA GLN A 302 -7.78 11.47 -27.36
C GLN A 302 -9.23 10.99 -27.30
N GLU A 303 -9.97 11.42 -26.29
CA GLU A 303 -11.41 11.16 -26.09
C GLU A 303 -12.21 12.47 -26.19
N GLU A 304 -13.47 12.38 -26.59
CA GLU A 304 -14.37 13.55 -26.71
C GLU A 304 -14.59 14.29 -25.39
N THR A 305 -14.43 13.58 -24.26
CA THR A 305 -14.59 14.13 -22.91
C THR A 305 -13.37 14.89 -22.40
N ASP A 306 -12.27 14.84 -23.13
CA ASP A 306 -11.02 15.48 -22.69
C ASP A 306 -11.14 17.00 -22.77
N THR A 307 -10.77 17.66 -21.67
CA THR A 307 -10.72 19.13 -21.60
C THR A 307 -9.39 19.71 -22.06
N LYS A 308 -8.38 18.83 -22.26
CA LYS A 308 -7.03 19.16 -22.74
C LYS A 308 -6.64 18.17 -23.82
N GLU A 309 -5.72 18.58 -24.67
CA GLU A 309 -5.12 17.70 -25.67
C GLU A 309 -4.33 16.61 -24.97
N ILE A 310 -4.62 15.35 -25.32
CA ILE A 310 -3.85 14.17 -24.88
C ILE A 310 -3.04 13.70 -26.10
N PRO A 311 -1.70 13.76 -26.04
CA PRO A 311 -0.86 13.29 -27.14
C PRO A 311 -1.06 11.81 -27.42
N PRO A 312 -0.87 11.36 -28.69
CA PRO A 312 -0.97 9.96 -29.04
C PRO A 312 0.00 9.09 -28.23
N CYS A 313 -0.36 7.84 -28.00
CA CYS A 313 0.54 6.85 -27.40
C CYS A 313 1.57 6.42 -28.46
N MET A 314 2.84 6.73 -28.23
CA MET A 314 3.92 6.37 -29.14
C MET A 314 4.31 4.92 -28.94
N ILE A 315 4.29 4.12 -30.04
CA ILE A 315 4.55 2.68 -30.03
C ILE A 315 5.95 2.36 -30.57
N GLN A 316 6.42 3.12 -31.57
CA GLN A 316 7.73 2.91 -32.16
C GLN A 316 8.30 4.24 -32.67
N LYS A 317 9.57 4.48 -32.42
CA LYS A 317 10.28 5.64 -32.96
C LYS A 317 10.49 5.53 -34.45
N SER A 318 10.86 6.64 -35.08
CA SER A 318 11.17 6.69 -36.51
C SER A 318 12.36 5.78 -36.94
N ASP A 319 13.26 5.47 -36.02
CA ASP A 319 14.37 4.55 -36.17
C ASP A 319 14.01 3.08 -35.90
N GLY A 320 12.74 2.80 -35.57
CA GLY A 320 12.25 1.46 -35.23
C GLY A 320 12.44 1.03 -33.79
N ALA A 321 13.00 1.87 -32.93
CA ALA A 321 13.21 1.54 -31.52
C ALA A 321 11.90 1.56 -30.72
N SER A 322 11.81 0.64 -29.76
CA SER A 322 10.72 0.58 -28.78
C SER A 322 10.86 1.66 -27.71
N LEU A 323 9.75 1.99 -27.08
CA LEU A 323 9.61 2.97 -26.02
C LEU A 323 8.97 2.34 -24.78
N TYR A 324 8.90 3.08 -23.68
CA TYR A 324 8.18 2.63 -22.47
C TYR A 324 6.73 2.27 -22.76
N GLY A 325 6.02 3.04 -23.60
CA GLY A 325 4.65 2.73 -23.99
C GLY A 325 4.53 1.39 -24.71
N THR A 326 5.52 1.04 -25.56
CA THR A 326 5.60 -0.26 -26.25
C THR A 326 5.74 -1.41 -25.26
N THR A 327 6.68 -1.26 -24.33
CA THR A 327 6.99 -2.29 -23.33
C THR A 327 5.83 -2.49 -22.37
N ASP A 328 5.19 -1.39 -21.92
CA ASP A 328 4.04 -1.46 -21.03
C ASP A 328 2.83 -2.14 -21.69
N LEU A 329 2.56 -1.85 -22.96
CA LEU A 329 1.51 -2.54 -23.71
C LEU A 329 1.83 -4.02 -23.92
N ALA A 330 3.08 -4.36 -24.26
CA ALA A 330 3.52 -5.74 -24.39
C ALA A 330 3.46 -6.51 -23.06
N THR A 331 3.75 -5.84 -21.94
CA THR A 331 3.58 -6.41 -20.59
C THR A 331 2.10 -6.70 -20.31
N LEU A 332 1.18 -5.85 -20.75
CA LEU A 332 -0.25 -6.12 -20.61
C LEU A 332 -0.69 -7.31 -21.47
N VAL A 333 -0.12 -7.50 -22.69
CA VAL A 333 -0.35 -8.70 -23.50
C VAL A 333 0.11 -9.94 -22.72
N GLN A 334 1.32 -9.94 -22.18
CA GLN A 334 1.85 -11.04 -21.38
C GLN A 334 0.96 -11.34 -20.17
N ARG A 335 0.56 -10.32 -19.40
CA ARG A 335 -0.28 -10.49 -18.20
C ARG A 335 -1.65 -11.08 -18.55
N GLU A 336 -2.24 -10.63 -19.68
CA GLU A 336 -3.51 -11.19 -20.16
C GLU A 336 -3.37 -12.67 -20.52
N GLU A 337 -2.29 -13.06 -21.21
CA GLU A 337 -2.04 -14.45 -21.59
C GLU A 337 -1.72 -15.36 -20.39
N ASP A 338 -0.87 -14.89 -19.47
CA ASP A 338 -0.36 -15.71 -18.37
C ASP A 338 -1.34 -15.82 -17.19
N PHE A 339 -2.09 -14.74 -16.89
CA PHE A 339 -2.82 -14.62 -15.63
C PHE A 339 -4.31 -14.26 -15.77
N HIS A 340 -4.74 -13.70 -16.89
CA HIS A 340 -6.11 -13.20 -17.11
C HIS A 340 -6.60 -12.31 -15.95
N PRO A 341 -5.88 -11.21 -15.61
CA PRO A 341 -6.21 -10.42 -14.45
C PRO A 341 -7.53 -9.66 -14.63
N ASP A 342 -8.30 -9.58 -13.55
CA ASP A 342 -9.49 -8.70 -13.48
C ASP A 342 -9.08 -7.25 -13.24
N ARG A 343 -7.93 -7.05 -12.56
CA ARG A 343 -7.42 -5.74 -12.18
C ARG A 343 -5.90 -5.70 -12.21
N VAL A 344 -5.34 -4.60 -12.72
CA VAL A 344 -3.91 -4.30 -12.61
C VAL A 344 -3.75 -2.92 -11.97
N ILE A 345 -2.99 -2.85 -10.89
CA ILE A 345 -2.74 -1.62 -10.12
C ILE A 345 -1.27 -1.25 -10.30
N TYR A 346 -1.01 -0.07 -10.84
CA TYR A 346 0.33 0.47 -11.02
C TYR A 346 0.65 1.48 -9.91
N VAL A 347 1.61 1.15 -9.05
CA VAL A 347 2.05 2.00 -7.94
C VAL A 347 3.33 2.72 -8.34
N VAL A 348 3.19 3.90 -8.90
CA VAL A 348 4.26 4.65 -9.56
C VAL A 348 4.24 6.14 -9.17
N ASP A 349 5.30 6.86 -9.51
CA ASP A 349 5.37 8.31 -9.29
C ASP A 349 4.22 9.04 -10.02
N LYS A 350 3.53 9.94 -9.33
CA LYS A 350 2.38 10.69 -9.87
C LYS A 350 2.70 11.49 -11.15
N ARG A 351 3.98 11.80 -11.39
CA ARG A 351 4.43 12.49 -12.61
C ARG A 351 4.27 11.63 -13.87
N GLN A 352 4.07 10.32 -13.74
CA GLN A 352 3.85 9.40 -14.85
C GLN A 352 2.36 9.26 -15.24
N GLU A 353 1.46 10.04 -14.64
CA GLU A 353 0.01 9.92 -14.87
C GLU A 353 -0.36 9.98 -16.36
N LEU A 354 0.18 10.97 -17.09
CA LEU A 354 -0.11 11.12 -18.53
C LEU A 354 0.31 9.88 -19.33
N HIS A 355 1.48 9.34 -19.05
CA HIS A 355 1.97 8.11 -19.69
C HIS A 355 0.99 6.94 -19.48
N PHE A 356 0.54 6.73 -18.24
CA PHE A 356 -0.42 5.64 -17.95
C PHE A 356 -1.82 5.90 -18.51
N VAL A 357 -2.27 7.16 -18.59
CA VAL A 357 -3.50 7.51 -19.32
C VAL A 357 -3.39 7.05 -20.78
N GLN A 358 -2.28 7.35 -21.45
CA GLN A 358 -2.04 6.94 -22.84
C GLN A 358 -2.00 5.42 -22.98
N VAL A 359 -1.25 4.72 -22.13
CA VAL A 359 -1.14 3.25 -22.16
C VAL A 359 -2.49 2.57 -21.90
N PHE A 360 -3.23 3.00 -20.88
CA PHE A 360 -4.53 2.40 -20.52
C PHE A 360 -5.55 2.58 -21.64
N ARG A 361 -5.63 3.78 -22.21
CA ARG A 361 -6.55 4.06 -23.33
C ARG A 361 -6.15 3.27 -24.57
N ALA A 362 -4.86 3.21 -24.91
CA ALA A 362 -4.38 2.40 -26.01
C ALA A 362 -4.71 0.92 -25.81
N ALA A 363 -4.45 0.37 -24.63
CA ALA A 363 -4.73 -1.03 -24.31
C ALA A 363 -6.21 -1.39 -24.44
N LYS A 364 -7.10 -0.54 -23.95
CA LYS A 364 -8.56 -0.69 -24.03
C LYS A 364 -9.06 -0.57 -25.49
N LYS A 365 -8.69 0.50 -26.15
CA LYS A 365 -9.09 0.80 -27.52
C LYS A 365 -8.71 -0.31 -28.52
N THR A 366 -7.53 -0.90 -28.34
CA THR A 366 -6.99 -1.92 -29.23
C THR A 366 -7.36 -3.36 -28.87
N GLY A 367 -8.08 -3.55 -27.76
CA GLY A 367 -8.44 -4.87 -27.27
C GLY A 367 -7.24 -5.71 -26.78
N ILE A 368 -6.10 -5.07 -26.47
CA ILE A 368 -4.97 -5.74 -25.78
C ILE A 368 -5.46 -6.25 -24.42
N VAL A 369 -6.29 -5.48 -23.75
CA VAL A 369 -7.00 -5.92 -22.55
C VAL A 369 -8.50 -5.90 -22.76
N SER A 370 -9.24 -6.74 -22.05
CA SER A 370 -10.69 -6.75 -22.11
C SER A 370 -11.28 -5.45 -21.59
N GLU A 371 -12.48 -5.07 -22.05
CA GLU A 371 -13.19 -3.89 -21.52
C GLU A 371 -13.46 -3.99 -20.02
N LYS A 372 -13.59 -5.20 -19.49
CA LYS A 372 -13.88 -5.48 -18.08
C LYS A 372 -12.65 -5.34 -17.18
N MET A 373 -11.43 -5.49 -17.74
CA MET A 373 -10.21 -5.36 -16.95
C MET A 373 -10.11 -3.96 -16.36
N ASN A 374 -9.88 -3.87 -15.07
CA ASN A 374 -9.71 -2.61 -14.36
C ASN A 374 -8.21 -2.23 -14.31
N LEU A 375 -7.81 -1.24 -15.11
CA LEU A 375 -6.47 -0.67 -15.07
C LEU A 375 -6.47 0.54 -14.13
N LYS A 376 -5.67 0.47 -13.07
CA LYS A 376 -5.68 1.47 -12.00
C LYS A 376 -4.31 2.11 -11.82
N PHE A 377 -4.26 3.43 -11.92
CA PHE A 377 -3.09 4.22 -11.60
C PHE A 377 -3.15 4.69 -10.15
N LEU A 378 -2.16 4.29 -9.34
CA LEU A 378 -1.97 4.76 -7.97
C LEU A 378 -0.69 5.59 -7.92
N GLY A 379 -0.81 6.87 -8.22
CA GLY A 379 0.31 7.81 -8.24
C GLY A 379 0.70 8.26 -6.84
N PHE A 380 1.99 8.19 -6.51
CA PHE A 380 2.49 8.69 -5.24
C PHE A 380 3.33 9.97 -5.39
N GLY A 381 3.28 10.78 -4.34
CA GLY A 381 4.05 12.02 -4.24
C GLY A 381 5.51 11.81 -3.82
N THR A 382 6.23 12.90 -3.67
CA THR A 382 7.66 12.91 -3.35
C THR A 382 7.90 12.89 -1.84
N MET A 383 8.90 12.13 -1.41
CA MET A 383 9.48 12.23 -0.07
C MET A 383 10.54 13.35 -0.09
N ASN A 384 10.32 14.39 0.72
CA ASN A 384 11.16 15.57 0.77
C ASN A 384 11.97 15.62 2.07
N GLY A 385 13.10 16.32 2.04
CA GLY A 385 13.81 16.71 3.25
C GLY A 385 13.17 17.91 3.95
N LYS A 386 13.73 18.32 5.09
CA LYS A 386 13.27 19.49 5.86
C LYS A 386 13.36 20.81 5.07
N ASP A 387 14.18 20.84 4.01
CA ASP A 387 14.32 21.99 3.08
C ASP A 387 13.23 22.03 1.99
N GLY A 388 12.29 21.11 2.01
CA GLY A 388 11.20 20.98 1.03
C GLY A 388 11.64 20.45 -0.34
N LYS A 389 12.90 20.05 -0.51
CA LYS A 389 13.43 19.43 -1.73
C LYS A 389 13.44 17.91 -1.60
N PRO A 390 13.48 17.15 -2.71
CA PRO A 390 13.62 15.70 -2.65
C PRO A 390 14.76 15.29 -1.72
N PHE A 391 14.49 14.31 -0.87
CA PHE A 391 15.40 13.87 0.18
C PHE A 391 16.75 13.43 -0.40
N LYS A 392 17.84 13.99 0.14
CA LYS A 392 19.21 13.76 -0.32
C LYS A 392 20.14 13.56 0.86
N THR A 393 21.31 12.98 0.61
CA THR A 393 22.40 12.95 1.59
C THR A 393 22.91 14.36 1.91
N ARG A 394 23.62 14.51 3.03
CA ARG A 394 24.27 15.78 3.40
C ARG A 394 25.26 16.27 2.34
N GLU A 395 25.83 15.38 1.55
CA GLU A 395 26.77 15.65 0.45
C GLU A 395 26.08 15.94 -0.89
N GLY A 396 24.73 15.94 -0.93
CA GLY A 396 23.93 16.33 -2.09
C GLY A 396 23.55 15.21 -3.06
N GLY A 397 23.97 13.95 -2.79
CA GLY A 397 23.58 12.77 -3.57
C GLY A 397 22.23 12.18 -3.12
N VAL A 398 21.68 11.26 -3.92
CA VAL A 398 20.50 10.49 -3.51
C VAL A 398 20.91 9.48 -2.43
N MET A 399 20.19 9.46 -1.30
CA MET A 399 20.49 8.54 -0.21
C MET A 399 20.15 7.10 -0.61
N ARG A 400 21.08 6.16 -0.39
CA ARG A 400 20.81 4.73 -0.52
C ARG A 400 19.80 4.29 0.53
N LEU A 401 18.90 3.42 0.13
CA LEU A 401 17.84 2.91 1.02
C LEU A 401 18.43 2.17 2.23
N GLU A 402 19.45 1.35 2.02
CA GLU A 402 20.13 0.64 3.12
C GLU A 402 20.73 1.57 4.18
N ASN A 403 21.28 2.72 3.77
CA ASN A 403 21.83 3.70 4.70
C ASN A 403 20.73 4.38 5.53
N LEU A 404 19.58 4.68 4.91
CA LEU A 404 18.43 5.22 5.63
C LEU A 404 17.92 4.23 6.68
N ILE A 405 17.78 2.96 6.31
CA ILE A 405 17.36 1.89 7.24
C ILE A 405 18.35 1.77 8.39
N ALA A 406 19.65 1.76 8.10
CA ALA A 406 20.70 1.68 9.11
C ALA A 406 20.67 2.88 10.08
N GLU A 407 20.54 4.11 9.58
CA GLU A 407 20.42 5.33 10.39
C GLU A 407 19.23 5.29 11.33
N ILE A 408 18.08 4.84 10.85
CA ILE A 408 16.87 4.71 11.68
C ILE A 408 17.01 3.61 12.72
N ASN A 409 17.58 2.47 12.36
CA ASN A 409 17.80 1.37 13.29
C ASN A 409 18.78 1.77 14.40
N GLU A 410 19.84 2.53 14.07
CA GLU A 410 20.80 3.06 15.04
C GLU A 410 20.13 4.05 16.00
N GLU A 411 19.32 4.97 15.48
CA GLU A 411 18.59 5.92 16.32
C GLU A 411 17.59 5.21 17.24
N MET A 412 16.87 4.20 16.74
CA MET A 412 15.97 3.38 17.57
C MET A 412 16.74 2.59 18.62
N TYR A 413 17.89 1.99 18.26
CA TYR A 413 18.73 1.29 19.22
C TYR A 413 19.19 2.21 20.35
N ARG A 414 19.64 3.42 20.03
CA ARG A 414 20.06 4.42 21.02
C ARG A 414 18.93 4.74 22.00
N LYS A 415 17.70 4.97 21.49
CA LYS A 415 16.52 5.29 22.33
C LYS A 415 16.09 4.12 23.22
N ILE A 416 16.20 2.88 22.73
CA ILE A 416 15.85 1.68 23.49
C ILE A 416 16.91 1.37 24.54
N ASP A 417 18.20 1.51 24.21
CA ASP A 417 19.32 1.24 25.13
C ASP A 417 19.38 2.25 26.29
N GLU A 418 18.96 3.50 26.07
CA GLU A 418 18.85 4.51 27.15
C GLU A 418 17.96 4.05 28.31
N ASN A 419 16.97 3.20 28.07
CA ASN A 419 16.06 2.66 29.06
C ASN A 419 16.54 1.36 29.74
N ARG A 420 17.60 0.73 29.25
CA ARG A 420 18.33 -0.46 29.80
C ARG A 420 17.44 -1.58 30.39
N THR A 421 16.39 -1.98 29.68
CA THR A 421 15.45 -2.99 30.16
C THR A 421 15.67 -4.37 29.55
N VAL A 422 16.55 -4.49 28.52
CA VAL A 422 16.75 -5.71 27.74
C VAL A 422 18.24 -5.94 27.44
N GLU A 423 18.61 -7.18 27.09
CA GLU A 423 19.95 -7.58 26.65
C GLU A 423 20.31 -6.95 25.29
N GLU A 424 21.61 -6.73 25.01
CA GLU A 424 22.07 -6.05 23.79
C GLU A 424 21.54 -6.66 22.49
N ALA A 425 21.52 -7.99 22.38
CA ALA A 425 21.03 -8.69 21.19
C ALA A 425 19.51 -8.49 21.00
N GLU A 426 18.74 -8.53 22.09
CA GLU A 426 17.31 -8.27 22.09
C GLU A 426 17.02 -6.79 21.76
N ALA A 427 17.82 -5.87 22.29
CA ALA A 427 17.70 -4.44 21.99
C ALA A 427 17.95 -4.13 20.50
N LYS A 428 18.93 -4.79 19.87
CA LYS A 428 19.20 -4.63 18.42
C LYS A 428 18.06 -5.15 17.58
N GLU A 429 17.50 -6.32 17.90
CA GLU A 429 16.35 -6.87 17.17
C GLU A 429 15.10 -6.03 17.38
N THR A 430 14.83 -5.59 18.59
CA THR A 430 13.72 -4.66 18.88
C THR A 430 13.89 -3.35 18.10
N ALA A 431 15.10 -2.78 18.05
CA ALA A 431 15.39 -1.58 17.27
C ALA A 431 15.13 -1.79 15.78
N ARG A 432 15.47 -2.95 15.22
CA ARG A 432 15.17 -3.30 13.84
C ARG A 432 13.65 -3.34 13.58
N ILE A 433 12.89 -3.98 14.44
CA ILE A 433 11.43 -4.09 14.33
C ILE A 433 10.78 -2.71 14.44
N VAL A 434 11.17 -1.94 15.44
CA VAL A 434 10.61 -0.59 15.67
C VAL A 434 11.06 0.40 14.60
N GLY A 435 12.29 0.27 14.09
CA GLY A 435 12.80 1.06 12.97
C GLY A 435 11.99 0.81 11.68
N MET A 436 11.63 -0.44 11.42
CA MET A 436 10.74 -0.79 10.31
C MET A 436 9.37 -0.12 10.44
N ALA A 437 8.78 -0.18 11.63
CA ALA A 437 7.52 0.50 11.90
C ALA A 437 7.62 2.01 11.73
N ALA A 438 8.73 2.62 12.18
CA ALA A 438 8.97 4.06 12.02
C ALA A 438 8.97 4.47 10.54
N ILE A 439 9.66 3.72 9.68
CA ILE A 439 9.73 3.99 8.23
C ILE A 439 8.37 3.76 7.57
N LYS A 440 7.79 2.57 7.73
CA LYS A 440 6.57 2.19 7.03
C LYS A 440 5.36 3.00 7.47
N TYR A 441 5.15 3.15 8.75
CA TYR A 441 4.06 3.97 9.26
C TYR A 441 4.25 5.45 8.92
N GLY A 442 5.49 5.95 9.01
CA GLY A 442 5.83 7.32 8.64
C GLY A 442 5.46 7.65 7.19
N ASP A 443 5.71 6.74 6.25
CA ASP A 443 5.29 6.88 4.85
C ASP A 443 3.77 6.66 4.69
N LEU A 444 3.25 5.52 5.13
CA LEU A 444 1.87 5.08 4.89
C LEU A 444 0.82 5.94 5.59
N SER A 445 1.17 6.68 6.65
CA SER A 445 0.26 7.63 7.30
C SER A 445 -0.08 8.85 6.44
N ASN A 446 0.67 9.07 5.36
CA ASN A 446 0.39 10.10 4.38
C ASN A 446 -0.45 9.54 3.23
N GLN A 447 -1.41 10.31 2.74
CA GLN A 447 -2.13 9.98 1.51
C GLN A 447 -1.12 9.78 0.37
N ALA A 448 -1.23 8.69 -0.39
CA ALA A 448 -0.25 8.31 -1.41
C ALA A 448 0.11 9.47 -2.37
N SER A 449 -0.89 10.18 -2.91
CA SER A 449 -0.69 11.28 -3.89
C SER A 449 -0.04 12.54 -3.31
N LYS A 450 0.09 12.66 -1.98
CA LYS A 450 0.68 13.82 -1.33
C LYS A 450 2.19 13.69 -1.18
N ASP A 451 2.88 14.81 -1.35
CA ASP A 451 4.26 14.95 -0.93
C ASP A 451 4.31 15.06 0.60
N TYR A 452 5.38 14.57 1.22
CA TYR A 452 5.57 14.73 2.65
C TYR A 452 7.04 14.98 3.01
N VAL A 453 7.26 15.49 4.20
CA VAL A 453 8.62 15.73 4.73
C VAL A 453 9.03 14.54 5.60
N PHE A 454 10.12 13.90 5.21
CA PHE A 454 10.78 12.86 5.99
C PHE A 454 11.62 13.51 7.10
N ASP A 455 11.34 13.14 8.34
CA ASP A 455 12.02 13.63 9.52
C ASP A 455 12.32 12.45 10.45
N VAL A 456 13.60 12.07 10.58
CA VAL A 456 14.05 10.95 11.40
C VAL A 456 13.61 11.12 12.85
N ASP A 457 13.81 12.31 13.43
CA ASP A 457 13.46 12.58 14.84
C ASP A 457 11.97 12.39 15.11
N ARG A 458 11.13 12.87 14.18
CA ARG A 458 9.68 12.72 14.27
C ARG A 458 9.25 11.27 14.11
N PHE A 459 9.79 10.56 13.10
CA PHE A 459 9.35 9.20 12.79
C PHE A 459 9.80 8.18 13.83
N THR A 460 10.91 8.43 14.51
CA THR A 460 11.45 7.60 15.59
C THR A 460 10.94 8.00 16.98
N SER A 461 10.00 8.94 17.08
CA SER A 461 9.39 9.35 18.35
C SER A 461 8.40 8.30 18.87
N PHE A 462 8.43 8.05 20.17
CA PHE A 462 7.43 7.23 20.88
C PHE A 462 6.15 8.00 21.22
N GLU A 463 6.05 9.25 20.84
CA GLU A 463 4.91 10.11 21.06
C GLU A 463 4.34 10.63 19.74
N GLY A 464 3.04 10.87 19.71
CA GLY A 464 2.33 11.38 18.55
C GLY A 464 1.99 10.30 17.52
N ASN A 465 1.68 10.72 16.30
CA ASN A 465 1.23 9.82 15.22
C ASN A 465 2.43 9.16 14.52
N THR A 466 2.98 8.12 15.13
CA THR A 466 4.21 7.44 14.70
C THR A 466 4.10 5.92 14.83
N GLY A 467 4.90 5.18 14.05
CA GLY A 467 5.01 3.73 14.16
C GLY A 467 5.43 3.26 15.55
N PRO A 468 6.50 3.83 16.14
CA PRO A 468 6.91 3.48 17.51
C PRO A 468 5.83 3.69 18.55
N TYR A 469 5.00 4.73 18.45
CA TYR A 469 3.86 4.95 19.34
C TYR A 469 2.82 3.82 19.26
N ILE A 470 2.49 3.39 18.04
CA ILE A 470 1.55 2.26 17.82
C ILE A 470 2.12 0.99 18.43
N LEU A 471 3.41 0.68 18.18
CA LEU A 471 4.05 -0.52 18.74
C LEU A 471 4.13 -0.46 20.26
N TYR A 472 4.46 0.68 20.83
CA TYR A 472 4.47 0.87 22.28
C TYR A 472 3.09 0.62 22.90
N THR A 473 2.02 1.04 22.24
CA THR A 473 0.64 0.76 22.65
C THR A 473 0.38 -0.76 22.65
N ILE A 474 0.74 -1.47 21.58
CA ILE A 474 0.57 -2.92 21.49
C ILE A 474 1.36 -3.65 22.57
N VAL A 475 2.63 -3.27 22.79
CA VAL A 475 3.50 -3.87 23.82
C VAL A 475 2.94 -3.62 25.23
N ARG A 476 2.38 -2.45 25.49
CA ARG A 476 1.69 -2.15 26.74
C ARG A 476 0.51 -3.09 26.97
N ILE A 477 -0.32 -3.32 25.95
CA ILE A 477 -1.43 -4.27 26.03
C ILE A 477 -0.89 -5.68 26.29
N LYS A 478 0.10 -6.14 25.54
CA LYS A 478 0.75 -7.45 25.76
C LYS A 478 1.24 -7.60 27.20
N SER A 479 1.88 -6.57 27.76
CA SER A 479 2.37 -6.58 29.14
C SER A 479 1.23 -6.77 30.16
N ILE A 480 0.09 -6.11 29.96
CA ILE A 480 -1.08 -6.25 30.82
C ILE A 480 -1.63 -7.68 30.76
N LEU A 481 -1.82 -8.21 29.54
CA LEU A 481 -2.34 -9.56 29.33
C LEU A 481 -1.40 -10.63 29.92
N ASN A 482 -0.08 -10.47 29.74
CA ASN A 482 0.93 -11.37 30.30
C ASN A 482 0.93 -11.36 31.83
N LYS A 483 0.78 -10.19 32.46
CA LYS A 483 0.66 -10.08 33.93
C LYS A 483 -0.61 -10.74 34.46
N TYR A 484 -1.72 -10.62 33.74
CA TYR A 484 -2.98 -11.28 34.10
C TYR A 484 -2.83 -12.82 34.05
N GLN A 485 -2.20 -13.35 32.98
CA GLN A 485 -1.91 -14.78 32.87
C GLN A 485 -0.92 -15.27 33.94
N ALA A 486 0.14 -14.50 34.22
CA ALA A 486 1.12 -14.82 35.25
C ALA A 486 0.50 -14.87 36.66
N ALA A 487 -0.61 -14.17 36.90
CA ALA A 487 -1.41 -14.27 38.11
C ALA A 487 -2.30 -15.53 38.19
N GLY A 488 -2.23 -16.41 37.17
CA GLY A 488 -2.96 -17.69 37.14
C GLY A 488 -4.31 -17.64 36.43
N HIS A 489 -4.61 -16.58 35.71
CA HIS A 489 -5.89 -16.41 34.99
C HIS A 489 -5.77 -16.82 33.51
N SER A 490 -6.86 -17.33 32.92
CA SER A 490 -6.96 -17.64 31.51
C SER A 490 -7.44 -16.40 30.72
N LEU A 491 -6.95 -16.27 29.47
CA LEU A 491 -7.46 -15.31 28.49
C LEU A 491 -8.57 -15.88 27.60
N GLU A 492 -8.85 -17.17 27.71
CA GLU A 492 -9.85 -17.84 26.85
C GLU A 492 -11.26 -17.68 27.39
N GLY A 493 -12.21 -17.44 26.50
CA GLY A 493 -13.63 -17.39 26.80
C GLY A 493 -14.06 -16.23 27.68
N LEU A 494 -13.25 -15.17 27.77
CA LEU A 494 -13.60 -13.96 28.51
C LEU A 494 -14.57 -13.09 27.67
N PRO A 495 -15.78 -12.79 28.19
CA PRO A 495 -16.70 -11.93 27.46
C PRO A 495 -16.41 -10.45 27.70
N VAL A 496 -16.55 -9.64 26.67
CA VAL A 496 -16.71 -8.19 26.81
C VAL A 496 -18.13 -7.92 27.30
N ALA A 497 -18.28 -7.12 28.36
CA ALA A 497 -19.56 -6.65 28.87
C ALA A 497 -19.86 -5.21 28.42
N GLY A 498 -21.07 -4.75 28.61
CA GLY A 498 -21.44 -3.36 28.33
C GLY A 498 -20.57 -2.37 29.08
N ALA A 499 -20.13 -1.31 28.41
CA ALA A 499 -19.21 -0.31 28.95
C ALA A 499 -19.76 0.34 30.23
N GLN A 500 -18.87 0.55 31.21
CA GLN A 500 -19.19 1.19 32.50
C GLN A 500 -18.64 2.62 32.59
N SER A 501 -17.87 3.06 31.61
CA SER A 501 -17.30 4.41 31.53
C SER A 501 -17.28 4.93 30.11
N GLU A 502 -17.16 6.25 29.95
CA GLU A 502 -17.06 6.89 28.64
C GLU A 502 -15.80 6.46 27.87
N SER A 503 -14.67 6.32 28.57
CA SER A 503 -13.42 5.90 27.92
C SER A 503 -13.45 4.44 27.49
N GLU A 504 -14.10 3.57 28.26
CA GLU A 504 -14.35 2.18 27.86
C GLU A 504 -15.25 2.11 26.63
N LYS A 505 -16.37 2.83 26.60
CA LYS A 505 -17.26 2.90 25.45
C LYS A 505 -16.57 3.46 24.23
N ALA A 506 -15.77 4.51 24.38
CA ALA A 506 -14.99 5.10 23.28
C ALA A 506 -14.02 4.08 22.67
N LEU A 507 -13.32 3.28 23.49
CA LEU A 507 -12.44 2.22 23.02
C LEU A 507 -13.23 1.13 22.27
N MET A 508 -14.35 0.70 22.80
CA MET A 508 -15.24 -0.28 22.16
C MET A 508 -15.75 0.21 20.81
N LEU A 509 -16.17 1.47 20.72
CA LEU A 509 -16.67 2.09 19.49
C LEU A 509 -15.56 2.25 18.41
N GLU A 510 -14.32 2.47 18.84
CA GLU A 510 -13.20 2.45 17.89
C GLU A 510 -12.92 1.03 17.38
N ALA A 511 -12.89 0.03 18.26
CA ALA A 511 -12.61 -1.34 17.89
C ALA A 511 -13.60 -1.92 16.85
N VAL A 512 -14.90 -1.61 16.96
CA VAL A 512 -15.93 -2.13 16.04
C VAL A 512 -15.85 -1.57 14.62
N LYS A 513 -15.07 -0.52 14.36
CA LYS A 513 -14.88 0.06 13.03
C LYS A 513 -13.94 -0.74 12.12
N TYR A 514 -13.25 -1.74 12.65
CA TYR A 514 -12.20 -2.49 11.96
C TYR A 514 -12.61 -2.95 10.55
N ASN A 515 -13.78 -3.60 10.42
CA ASN A 515 -14.25 -4.16 9.16
C ASN A 515 -14.55 -3.07 8.11
N GLU A 516 -15.14 -1.97 8.55
CA GLU A 516 -15.43 -0.81 7.68
C GLU A 516 -14.13 -0.16 7.18
N VAL A 517 -13.16 0.03 8.07
CA VAL A 517 -11.87 0.66 7.73
C VAL A 517 -11.09 -0.21 6.74
N MET A 518 -11.05 -1.53 6.94
CA MET A 518 -10.35 -2.45 6.05
C MET A 518 -10.96 -2.46 4.66
N GLU A 519 -12.30 -2.52 4.56
CA GLU A 519 -13.02 -2.44 3.29
C GLU A 519 -12.76 -1.12 2.55
N ASN A 520 -12.89 0.01 3.24
CA ASN A 520 -12.64 1.33 2.66
C ASN A 520 -11.18 1.50 2.20
N ALA A 521 -10.23 0.97 2.96
CA ALA A 521 -8.82 0.99 2.58
C ALA A 521 -8.54 0.18 1.31
N PHE A 522 -9.23 -0.93 1.12
CA PHE A 522 -9.16 -1.71 -0.11
C PHE A 522 -9.79 -0.99 -1.30
N GLU A 523 -11.03 -0.51 -1.15
CA GLU A 523 -11.77 0.13 -2.25
C GLU A 523 -11.08 1.38 -2.77
N GLU A 524 -10.50 2.17 -1.87
CA GLU A 524 -9.81 3.41 -2.21
C GLU A 524 -8.30 3.25 -2.42
N LEU A 525 -7.76 2.05 -2.27
CA LEU A 525 -6.32 1.77 -2.28
C LEU A 525 -5.56 2.72 -1.33
N ALA A 526 -6.04 2.82 -0.10
CA ALA A 526 -5.70 3.90 0.83
C ALA A 526 -5.17 3.38 2.19
N PRO A 527 -3.92 2.87 2.27
CA PRO A 527 -3.32 2.43 3.53
C PRO A 527 -3.33 3.49 4.64
N HIS A 528 -3.28 4.78 4.28
CA HIS A 528 -3.31 5.88 5.25
C HIS A 528 -4.59 5.91 6.10
N LYS A 529 -5.70 5.35 5.62
CA LYS A 529 -6.93 5.20 6.41
C LYS A 529 -6.77 4.20 7.55
N ILE A 530 -6.01 3.13 7.32
CA ILE A 530 -5.67 2.17 8.38
C ILE A 530 -4.75 2.84 9.41
N CYS A 531 -3.76 3.60 8.97
CA CYS A 531 -2.89 4.35 9.87
C CYS A 531 -3.67 5.33 10.76
N ALA A 532 -4.58 6.10 10.18
CA ALA A 532 -5.44 7.02 10.93
C ALA A 532 -6.29 6.25 11.95
N TYR A 533 -6.90 5.16 11.54
CA TYR A 533 -7.72 4.32 12.40
C TYR A 533 -6.95 3.76 13.61
N ILE A 534 -5.78 3.15 13.39
CA ILE A 534 -5.02 2.56 14.50
C ILE A 534 -4.42 3.62 15.43
N TYR A 535 -4.19 4.83 14.94
CA TYR A 535 -3.82 5.96 15.79
C TYR A 535 -4.98 6.36 16.72
N ASP A 536 -6.20 6.46 16.19
CA ASP A 536 -7.40 6.78 17.00
C ASP A 536 -7.69 5.66 18.00
N LEU A 537 -7.56 4.39 17.59
CA LEU A 537 -7.72 3.23 18.46
C LEU A 537 -6.67 3.21 19.58
N ALA A 538 -5.40 3.51 19.27
CA ALA A 538 -4.33 3.61 20.25
C ALA A 538 -4.58 4.74 21.26
N ASN A 539 -5.05 5.88 20.81
CA ASN A 539 -5.42 7.00 21.68
C ASN A 539 -6.60 6.65 22.59
N ALA A 540 -7.63 5.98 22.07
CA ALA A 540 -8.77 5.52 22.85
C ALA A 540 -8.34 4.50 23.92
N PHE A 541 -7.46 3.55 23.57
CA PHE A 541 -6.88 2.63 24.55
C PHE A 541 -6.06 3.35 25.60
N ASN A 542 -5.17 4.27 25.24
CA ASN A 542 -4.34 4.98 26.20
C ASN A 542 -5.17 5.83 27.16
N ARG A 543 -6.25 6.47 26.69
CA ARG A 543 -7.20 7.16 27.55
C ARG A 543 -7.84 6.20 28.56
N PHE A 544 -8.39 5.08 28.09
CA PHE A 544 -8.99 4.04 28.94
C PHE A 544 -7.99 3.51 29.98
N TYR A 545 -6.76 3.22 29.55
CA TYR A 545 -5.68 2.75 30.42
C TYR A 545 -5.33 3.75 31.55
N HIS A 546 -5.30 5.04 31.25
CA HIS A 546 -5.00 6.07 32.25
C HIS A 546 -6.14 6.29 33.25
N GLU A 547 -7.37 6.12 32.81
CA GLU A 547 -8.57 6.34 33.63
C GLU A 547 -9.00 5.09 34.42
N THR A 548 -8.46 3.90 34.10
CA THR A 548 -8.94 2.62 34.64
C THR A 548 -7.82 1.79 35.26
N LYS A 549 -8.04 1.31 36.48
CA LYS A 549 -7.12 0.40 37.18
C LYS A 549 -7.38 -1.05 36.76
N ILE A 550 -6.99 -1.42 35.54
CA ILE A 550 -7.38 -2.68 34.88
C ILE A 550 -7.02 -3.91 35.73
N LEU A 551 -5.75 -4.07 36.13
CA LEU A 551 -5.27 -5.21 36.90
C LEU A 551 -5.63 -5.13 38.40
N ALA A 552 -5.95 -3.97 38.89
CA ALA A 552 -6.34 -3.73 40.26
C ALA A 552 -7.86 -3.51 40.44
N GLU A 553 -8.66 -3.85 39.43
CA GLU A 553 -10.12 -3.89 39.53
C GLU A 553 -10.53 -5.02 40.48
N GLU A 554 -11.33 -4.70 41.46
CA GLU A 554 -11.78 -5.65 42.49
C GLU A 554 -13.01 -6.48 42.03
N ASP A 555 -13.82 -5.91 41.15
CA ASP A 555 -14.93 -6.65 40.53
C ASP A 555 -14.38 -7.56 39.44
N GLU A 556 -14.39 -8.86 39.72
CA GLU A 556 -13.86 -9.90 38.84
C GLU A 556 -14.54 -9.89 37.46
N THR A 557 -15.84 -9.58 37.39
CA THR A 557 -16.60 -9.54 36.13
C THR A 557 -16.14 -8.37 35.27
N LYS A 558 -15.95 -7.19 35.88
CA LYS A 558 -15.41 -6.02 35.19
C LYS A 558 -14.00 -6.25 34.74
N GLN A 559 -13.14 -6.80 35.60
CA GLN A 559 -11.75 -7.09 35.25
C GLN A 559 -11.67 -8.03 34.03
N LYS A 560 -12.45 -9.11 34.01
CA LYS A 560 -12.55 -10.04 32.88
C LYS A 560 -12.98 -9.34 31.60
N SER A 561 -13.96 -8.45 31.68
CA SER A 561 -14.41 -7.65 30.52
C SER A 561 -13.31 -6.72 30.00
N TYR A 562 -12.58 -6.05 30.88
CA TYR A 562 -11.45 -5.20 30.50
C TYR A 562 -10.36 -6.01 29.77
N ILE A 563 -10.01 -7.17 30.30
CA ILE A 563 -9.02 -8.07 29.70
C ILE A 563 -9.50 -8.57 28.31
N ALA A 564 -10.77 -8.94 28.19
CA ALA A 564 -11.37 -9.33 26.91
C ALA A 564 -11.30 -8.18 25.89
N LEU A 565 -11.65 -6.97 26.27
CA LEU A 565 -11.57 -5.78 25.42
C LEU A 565 -10.14 -5.49 24.99
N LEU A 566 -9.16 -5.62 25.88
CA LEU A 566 -7.74 -5.45 25.54
C LEU A 566 -7.27 -6.52 24.55
N LYS A 567 -7.71 -7.77 24.69
CA LYS A 567 -7.39 -8.85 23.76
C LYS A 567 -7.87 -8.51 22.36
N VAL A 568 -9.15 -8.14 22.20
CA VAL A 568 -9.71 -7.72 20.91
C VAL A 568 -8.98 -6.51 20.34
N THR A 569 -8.70 -5.50 21.16
CA THR A 569 -7.96 -4.29 20.75
C THR A 569 -6.57 -4.66 20.20
N LYS A 570 -5.84 -5.54 20.89
CA LYS A 570 -4.53 -6.02 20.44
C LYS A 570 -4.64 -6.73 19.08
N GLU A 571 -5.58 -7.64 18.93
CA GLU A 571 -5.78 -8.40 17.70
C GLU A 571 -6.14 -7.49 16.51
N VAL A 572 -6.97 -6.47 16.74
CA VAL A 572 -7.27 -5.45 15.73
C VAL A 572 -6.02 -4.67 15.33
N LEU A 573 -5.24 -4.18 16.30
CA LEU A 573 -4.00 -3.45 16.03
C LEU A 573 -3.00 -4.32 15.27
N GLU A 574 -2.78 -5.56 15.70
CA GLU A 574 -1.86 -6.50 15.05
C GLU A 574 -2.30 -6.84 13.63
N SER A 575 -3.59 -7.06 13.38
CA SER A 575 -4.12 -7.28 12.03
C SER A 575 -3.92 -6.07 11.13
N CYS A 576 -4.07 -4.87 11.64
CA CYS A 576 -3.83 -3.64 10.88
C CYS A 576 -2.35 -3.42 10.55
N ILE A 577 -1.43 -3.63 11.50
CA ILE A 577 0.01 -3.45 11.22
C ILE A 577 0.54 -4.53 10.28
N ASP A 578 -0.02 -5.75 10.29
CA ASP A 578 0.34 -6.80 9.35
C ASP A 578 0.08 -6.37 7.89
N VAL A 579 -1.07 -5.79 7.57
CA VAL A 579 -1.34 -5.28 6.22
C VAL A 579 -0.57 -4.01 5.89
N LEU A 580 -0.03 -3.30 6.87
CA LEU A 580 0.92 -2.21 6.68
C LEU A 580 2.37 -2.72 6.52
N GLY A 581 2.61 -4.02 6.76
CA GLY A 581 3.87 -4.70 6.49
C GLY A 581 4.91 -4.60 7.60
N PHE A 582 4.50 -4.42 8.86
CA PHE A 582 5.39 -4.49 10.01
C PHE A 582 4.74 -5.24 11.19
N GLU A 583 5.51 -5.54 12.19
CA GLU A 583 5.11 -6.35 13.35
C GLU A 583 5.45 -5.64 14.68
N ALA A 584 4.89 -6.13 15.77
CA ALA A 584 5.18 -5.63 17.11
C ALA A 584 6.16 -6.57 17.83
N PRO A 585 7.16 -6.03 18.58
CA PRO A 585 8.01 -6.83 19.43
C PRO A 585 7.25 -7.34 20.66
N GLU A 586 7.80 -8.30 21.36
CA GLU A 586 7.20 -8.80 22.61
C GLU A 586 7.43 -7.83 23.78
N ARG A 587 8.56 -7.13 23.75
CA ARG A 587 8.96 -6.11 24.75
C ARG A 587 9.63 -4.93 24.08
N MET A 588 9.54 -3.82 24.77
CA MET A 588 10.07 -2.57 24.23
C MET A 588 10.47 -1.63 25.36
#